data_7e7fcc944acb870cfac4cfeb8f45d6e9
#
_entry.id   7e7fcc944acb870cfac4cfeb8f45d6e9
#
_cell.length_a   1.000
_cell.length_b   1.000
_cell.length_c   1.000
_cell.angle_alpha   90.00
_cell.angle_beta   90.00
_cell.angle_gamma   90.00
#
_symmetry.space_group_name_H-M   'P 1'
#
loop_
_entity.id
_entity.type
_entity.pdbx_description
1 polymer ?
#
loop_
_entity_poly.entity_id
_entity_poly.type
_entity_poly.pdbx_seq_one_letter_code
_entity_poly.pdbx_strand_id
1 'polypeptide(L)'
;RRTVTETFRASGYELDRTDAVLEPSYICEALGLQGRLDYMQRDMTSFIEMKSGKADEYSIRGKVEPKENNKVQMLLYQAVLEYSMGMDHRHVKAYLLYTRYPLLYPARPSWAMVRRVMDVRNRIVANEYGIQLRNSPQYTAERLKDIHPDTLNERGLDNTLWKRFLYPSIDAVAQRIRSLSSLEQSYFYTLYNFITKELYTSKSGDVDYEGRTGAAALWLSTLAEKCEAGEILYDLAICENHAADAHKPYLSLRTKQMVASRQERVLPNFRQGDAVVLYERNTDTDNVTNKMVFKGNIERISDDEVCIRLRATQQNAGVLPAASLYAIEHDYMDTSFRGMYLGLSAFLSATQRRRDLLLGQRSPEFDASLDAAIATAPDDFSRITLKAQAARDY
;
A
#
# COMPACT_ATOMS: atom_id res chain seq x y z
N ARG A 1 10.43 -10.18 -19.31
CA ARG A 1 11.46 -11.25 -19.17
C ARG A 1 12.68 -11.01 -20.08
N ARG A 2 12.50 -10.92 -21.41
CA ARG A 2 13.58 -10.72 -22.38
C ARG A 2 14.41 -9.46 -22.10
N THR A 3 13.75 -8.32 -21.91
CA THR A 3 14.38 -7.03 -21.63
C THR A 3 15.29 -7.08 -20.40
N VAL A 4 14.83 -7.68 -19.30
CA VAL A 4 15.63 -7.80 -18.08
C VAL A 4 16.92 -8.58 -18.36
N THR A 5 16.82 -9.76 -18.99
CA THR A 5 17.99 -10.62 -19.26
C THR A 5 19.00 -9.93 -20.20
N GLU A 6 18.51 -9.32 -21.28
CA GLU A 6 19.37 -8.65 -22.26
C GLU A 6 20.05 -7.43 -21.63
N THR A 7 19.32 -6.65 -20.82
CA THR A 7 19.86 -5.47 -20.15
C THR A 7 20.94 -5.83 -19.13
N PHE A 8 20.72 -6.88 -18.33
CA PHE A 8 21.71 -7.33 -17.35
C PHE A 8 22.98 -7.84 -18.01
N ARG A 9 22.84 -8.68 -19.04
CA ARG A 9 23.99 -9.18 -19.80
C ARG A 9 24.76 -8.05 -20.48
N ALA A 10 24.07 -7.08 -21.08
CA ALA A 10 24.68 -5.93 -21.72
C ALA A 10 25.37 -4.98 -20.73
N SER A 11 24.88 -4.91 -19.50
CA SER A 11 25.45 -4.06 -18.43
C SER A 11 26.58 -4.73 -17.66
N GLY A 12 26.93 -5.99 -17.98
CA GLY A 12 27.98 -6.73 -17.27
C GLY A 12 27.62 -7.14 -15.84
N TYR A 13 26.33 -7.14 -15.50
CA TYR A 13 25.85 -7.60 -14.18
C TYR A 13 25.38 -9.05 -14.29
N GLU A 14 25.84 -9.86 -13.36
CA GLU A 14 25.34 -11.22 -13.19
C GLU A 14 24.22 -11.23 -12.18
N LEU A 15 23.05 -11.73 -12.60
CA LEU A 15 21.91 -12.02 -11.75
C LEU A 15 21.50 -13.46 -11.98
N ASP A 16 21.37 -14.20 -10.91
CA ASP A 16 20.77 -15.51 -10.99
C ASP A 16 19.24 -15.37 -11.03
N ARG A 17 18.68 -15.68 -12.19
CA ARG A 17 17.23 -15.63 -12.41
C ARG A 17 16.49 -16.75 -11.70
N THR A 18 17.17 -17.85 -11.43
CA THR A 18 16.59 -19.01 -10.75
C THR A 18 16.48 -18.77 -9.25
N ASP A 19 17.32 -17.86 -8.72
CA ASP A 19 17.36 -17.50 -7.30
C ASP A 19 16.75 -16.08 -7.06
N ALA A 20 15.76 -15.74 -7.86
CA ALA A 20 15.06 -14.46 -7.79
C ALA A 20 13.72 -14.56 -7.07
N VAL A 21 13.49 -13.67 -6.11
CA VAL A 21 12.20 -13.45 -5.46
C VAL A 21 11.50 -12.28 -6.13
N LEU A 22 10.25 -12.48 -6.53
CA LEU A 22 9.43 -11.47 -7.18
C LEU A 22 8.44 -10.87 -6.18
N GLU A 23 8.35 -9.55 -6.20
CA GLU A 23 7.45 -8.75 -5.38
C GLU A 23 7.53 -9.05 -3.86
N PRO A 24 8.73 -9.30 -3.27
CA PRO A 24 8.85 -9.44 -1.84
C PRO A 24 8.50 -8.15 -1.13
N SER A 25 7.83 -8.26 0.00
CA SER A 25 7.46 -7.11 0.83
C SER A 25 8.28 -7.09 2.11
N TYR A 26 8.50 -5.89 2.64
CA TYR A 26 9.24 -5.66 3.88
C TYR A 26 8.49 -4.63 4.72
N ILE A 27 8.46 -4.85 6.02
CA ILE A 27 7.92 -3.93 7.02
C ILE A 27 9.08 -3.48 7.90
N CYS A 28 9.33 -2.18 7.94
CA CYS A 28 10.41 -1.60 8.72
C CYS A 28 9.82 -0.70 9.82
N GLU A 29 9.73 -1.23 11.03
CA GLU A 29 9.24 -0.50 12.19
C GLU A 29 10.12 0.70 12.50
N ALA A 30 11.44 0.53 12.53
CA ALA A 30 12.40 1.59 12.86
C ALA A 30 12.25 2.84 11.97
N LEU A 31 11.89 2.67 10.70
CA LEU A 31 11.62 3.77 9.79
C LEU A 31 10.13 4.10 9.67
N GLY A 32 9.23 3.27 10.22
CA GLY A 32 7.78 3.36 10.01
C GLY A 32 7.42 3.34 8.53
N LEU A 33 8.05 2.47 7.78
CA LEU A 33 7.86 2.29 6.35
C LEU A 33 7.58 0.83 6.02
N GLN A 34 6.79 0.61 5.00
CA GLN A 34 6.67 -0.67 4.34
C GLN A 34 6.97 -0.51 2.85
N GLY A 35 7.52 -1.53 2.23
CA GLY A 35 7.84 -1.50 0.82
C GLY A 35 7.70 -2.85 0.17
N ARG A 36 7.46 -2.83 -1.14
CA ARG A 36 7.44 -4.01 -1.99
C ARG A 36 8.40 -3.77 -3.15
N LEU A 37 9.42 -4.59 -3.24
CA LEU A 37 10.38 -4.55 -4.33
C LEU A 37 9.85 -5.34 -5.53
N ASP A 38 10.19 -4.92 -6.74
CA ASP A 38 9.77 -5.66 -7.94
C ASP A 38 10.57 -6.97 -8.12
N TYR A 39 11.86 -6.93 -7.77
CA TYR A 39 12.78 -8.07 -7.95
C TYR A 39 13.88 -8.03 -6.89
N MET A 40 14.19 -9.15 -6.25
CA MET A 40 15.24 -9.31 -5.26
C MET A 40 15.97 -10.63 -5.48
N GLN A 41 17.30 -10.64 -5.36
CA GLN A 41 18.03 -11.90 -5.22
C GLN A 41 17.75 -12.48 -3.84
N ARG A 42 17.63 -13.78 -3.74
CA ARG A 42 17.26 -14.47 -2.48
C ARG A 42 18.27 -14.21 -1.36
N ASP A 43 19.54 -14.10 -1.70
CA ASP A 43 20.62 -13.73 -0.76
C ASP A 43 20.59 -12.25 -0.34
N MET A 44 19.63 -11.48 -0.82
CA MET A 44 19.46 -10.04 -0.59
C MET A 44 20.65 -9.15 -1.01
N THR A 45 21.59 -9.68 -1.80
CA THR A 45 22.76 -8.91 -2.27
C THR A 45 22.43 -7.90 -3.35
N SER A 46 21.31 -8.06 -4.04
CA SER A 46 20.90 -7.12 -5.07
C SER A 46 19.39 -7.11 -5.30
N PHE A 47 18.86 -5.93 -5.67
CA PHE A 47 17.48 -5.77 -6.06
C PHE A 47 17.33 -4.81 -7.25
N ILE A 48 16.18 -4.92 -7.92
CA ILE A 48 15.79 -4.06 -9.03
C ILE A 48 14.43 -3.48 -8.77
N GLU A 49 14.33 -2.17 -8.93
CA GLU A 49 13.06 -1.45 -9.02
C GLU A 49 12.76 -1.18 -10.51
N MET A 50 11.60 -1.58 -11.00
CA MET A 50 11.21 -1.48 -12.40
C MET A 50 10.19 -0.37 -12.62
N LYS A 51 10.40 0.43 -13.68
CA LYS A 51 9.49 1.52 -14.06
C LYS A 51 9.06 1.38 -15.51
N SER A 52 7.75 1.37 -15.76
CA SER A 52 7.17 1.32 -17.11
C SER A 52 7.22 2.65 -17.86
N GLY A 53 7.44 3.76 -17.14
CA GLY A 53 7.46 5.12 -17.69
C GLY A 53 8.78 5.51 -18.35
N LYS A 54 8.85 6.78 -18.74
CA LYS A 54 10.09 7.41 -19.22
C LYS A 54 10.91 7.93 -18.04
N ALA A 55 12.23 7.89 -18.16
CA ALA A 55 13.15 8.68 -17.34
C ALA A 55 13.05 10.17 -17.73
N ASP A 56 13.66 11.07 -16.95
CA ASP A 56 13.73 12.48 -17.31
C ASP A 56 14.72 12.69 -18.45
N GLU A 57 14.24 13.25 -19.55
CA GLU A 57 15.04 13.58 -20.73
C GLU A 57 15.76 14.95 -20.58
N TYR A 58 15.99 15.40 -19.37
CA TYR A 58 16.72 16.64 -19.11
C TYR A 58 18.22 16.38 -19.23
N SER A 59 18.71 16.42 -20.43
CA SER A 59 20.14 16.45 -20.56
C SER A 59 20.61 17.44 -21.62
N ILE A 60 21.33 18.42 -21.12
CA ILE A 60 22.21 19.26 -21.92
C ILE A 60 23.26 18.43 -22.71
N ARG A 61 23.38 17.12 -22.44
CA ARG A 61 24.36 16.20 -23.02
C ARG A 61 23.79 14.88 -23.54
N GLY A 62 22.48 14.75 -23.78
CA GLY A 62 21.87 13.51 -24.28
C GLY A 62 21.89 12.32 -23.30
N LYS A 63 22.23 12.51 -22.02
CA LYS A 63 22.16 11.46 -21.00
C LYS A 63 20.77 11.44 -20.37
N VAL A 64 20.12 10.29 -20.46
CA VAL A 64 18.85 10.03 -19.76
C VAL A 64 19.13 9.81 -18.28
N GLU A 65 18.52 10.61 -17.40
CA GLU A 65 18.68 10.44 -15.96
C GLU A 65 17.39 9.90 -15.30
N PRO A 66 17.52 9.05 -14.28
CA PRO A 66 16.38 8.61 -13.50
C PRO A 66 15.68 9.76 -12.80
N LYS A 67 14.34 9.72 -12.71
CA LYS A 67 13.55 10.68 -11.94
C LYS A 67 13.95 10.67 -10.48
N GLU A 68 13.96 11.85 -9.84
CA GLU A 68 14.39 11.99 -8.45
C GLU A 68 13.54 11.13 -7.51
N ASN A 69 12.22 11.10 -7.68
CA ASN A 69 11.32 10.28 -6.88
C ASN A 69 11.62 8.78 -6.99
N ASN A 70 12.02 8.29 -8.17
CA ASN A 70 12.40 6.89 -8.36
C ASN A 70 13.75 6.57 -7.69
N LYS A 71 14.71 7.51 -7.77
CA LYS A 71 15.98 7.40 -7.00
C LYS A 71 15.71 7.33 -5.50
N VAL A 72 14.84 8.20 -5.01
CA VAL A 72 14.44 8.23 -3.59
C VAL A 72 13.80 6.91 -3.17
N GLN A 73 12.86 6.37 -3.95
CA GLN A 73 12.22 5.10 -3.65
C GLN A 73 13.26 3.96 -3.50
N MET A 74 14.21 3.89 -4.42
CA MET A 74 15.28 2.90 -4.39
C MET A 74 16.17 3.04 -3.13
N LEU A 75 16.49 4.29 -2.74
CA LEU A 75 17.28 4.55 -1.52
C LEU A 75 16.50 4.19 -0.25
N LEU A 76 15.18 4.42 -0.23
CA LEU A 76 14.33 4.00 0.88
C LEU A 76 14.29 2.48 1.01
N TYR A 77 14.27 1.75 -0.11
CA TYR A 77 14.35 0.28 -0.05
C TYR A 77 15.70 -0.21 0.51
N GLN A 78 16.83 0.42 0.13
CA GLN A 78 18.11 0.11 0.77
C GLN A 78 18.09 0.37 2.28
N ALA A 79 17.49 1.49 2.71
CA ALA A 79 17.36 1.81 4.12
C ALA A 79 16.43 0.80 4.84
N VAL A 80 15.31 0.41 4.22
CA VAL A 80 14.42 -0.61 4.78
C VAL A 80 15.17 -1.94 4.97
N LEU A 81 15.92 -2.40 3.98
CA LEU A 81 16.69 -3.64 4.09
C LEU A 81 17.77 -3.56 5.18
N GLU A 82 18.41 -2.40 5.34
CA GLU A 82 19.41 -2.20 6.39
C GLU A 82 18.79 -2.26 7.78
N TYR A 83 17.67 -1.55 8.00
CA TYR A 83 17.04 -1.45 9.32
C TYR A 83 16.14 -2.63 9.67
N SER A 84 15.56 -3.35 8.72
CA SER A 84 14.73 -4.53 8.97
C SER A 84 15.54 -5.82 8.95
N MET A 85 16.44 -5.97 7.97
CA MET A 85 17.12 -7.23 7.69
C MET A 85 18.59 -7.23 8.12
N GLY A 86 19.09 -6.11 8.66
CA GLY A 86 20.49 -5.95 9.04
C GLY A 86 21.47 -5.97 7.86
N MET A 87 21.00 -5.73 6.65
CA MET A 87 21.81 -5.75 5.43
C MET A 87 22.55 -4.42 5.25
N ASP A 88 23.87 -4.43 5.37
CA ASP A 88 24.67 -3.21 5.12
C ASP A 88 24.45 -2.71 3.67
N HIS A 89 23.94 -1.49 3.53
CA HIS A 89 23.67 -0.85 2.24
C HIS A 89 24.87 -0.85 1.30
N ARG A 90 26.10 -0.92 1.79
CA ARG A 90 27.32 -0.99 0.98
C ARG A 90 27.47 -2.32 0.25
N HIS A 91 26.84 -3.36 0.77
CA HIS A 91 26.84 -4.71 0.20
C HIS A 91 25.59 -5.01 -0.64
N VAL A 92 24.54 -4.18 -0.52
CA VAL A 92 23.29 -4.35 -1.31
C VAL A 92 23.36 -3.50 -2.57
N LYS A 93 23.43 -4.16 -3.71
CA LYS A 93 23.42 -3.51 -5.03
C LYS A 93 21.97 -3.21 -5.43
N ALA A 94 21.63 -1.95 -5.56
CA ALA A 94 20.31 -1.51 -5.95
C ALA A 94 20.32 -0.94 -7.38
N TYR A 95 19.36 -1.36 -8.19
CA TYR A 95 19.26 -0.96 -9.59
C TYR A 95 17.86 -0.43 -9.89
N LEU A 96 17.80 0.60 -10.73
CA LEU A 96 16.58 1.12 -11.31
C LEU A 96 16.55 0.76 -12.81
N LEU A 97 15.50 0.09 -13.24
CA LEU A 97 15.28 -0.32 -14.62
C LEU A 97 14.04 0.37 -15.19
N TYR A 98 14.24 1.19 -16.22
CA TYR A 98 13.12 1.66 -17.04
C TYR A 98 12.89 0.66 -18.17
N THR A 99 11.71 0.05 -18.23
CA THR A 99 11.41 -1.00 -19.23
C THR A 99 11.42 -0.48 -20.66
N ARG A 100 11.27 0.82 -20.85
CA ARG A 100 11.35 1.49 -22.16
C ARG A 100 12.77 1.62 -22.67
N TYR A 101 13.74 1.68 -21.80
CA TYR A 101 15.15 1.81 -22.14
C TYR A 101 15.91 0.63 -21.54
N PRO A 102 16.69 -0.14 -22.31
CA PRO A 102 17.43 -1.28 -21.78
C PRO A 102 18.65 -0.82 -20.98
N LEU A 103 18.42 0.03 -19.98
CA LEU A 103 19.47 0.64 -19.16
C LEU A 103 19.19 0.39 -17.67
N LEU A 104 20.22 -0.07 -16.98
CA LEU A 104 20.25 -0.16 -15.52
C LEU A 104 20.98 1.02 -14.94
N TYR A 105 20.33 1.68 -13.99
CA TYR A 105 20.91 2.77 -13.23
C TYR A 105 21.25 2.28 -11.83
N PRO A 106 22.52 2.13 -11.46
CA PRO A 106 22.88 1.77 -10.10
C PRO A 106 22.55 2.90 -9.12
N ALA A 107 22.07 2.53 -7.95
CA ALA A 107 21.89 3.47 -6.87
C ALA A 107 23.24 3.98 -6.37
N ARG A 108 23.28 5.28 -6.07
CA ARG A 108 24.36 5.87 -5.29
C ARG A 108 23.80 6.20 -3.91
N PRO A 109 24.21 5.49 -2.85
CA PRO A 109 23.71 5.75 -1.51
C PRO A 109 23.85 7.22 -1.13
N SER A 110 22.80 7.82 -0.60
CA SER A 110 22.76 9.21 -0.16
C SER A 110 21.94 9.35 1.10
N TRP A 111 22.60 9.21 2.25
CA TRP A 111 21.93 9.36 3.54
C TRP A 111 21.34 10.75 3.76
N ALA A 112 21.92 11.79 3.16
CA ALA A 112 21.33 13.13 3.18
C ALA A 112 19.96 13.17 2.51
N MET A 113 19.77 12.43 1.39
CA MET A 113 18.49 12.31 0.71
C MET A 113 17.50 11.48 1.53
N VAL A 114 17.92 10.36 2.11
CA VAL A 114 17.10 9.53 3.00
C VAL A 114 16.59 10.36 4.18
N ARG A 115 17.47 11.11 4.88
CA ARG A 115 17.05 11.98 5.99
C ARG A 115 16.00 13.00 5.57
N ARG A 116 16.20 13.68 4.45
CA ARG A 116 15.21 14.64 3.93
C ARG A 116 13.84 14.04 3.68
N VAL A 117 13.81 12.82 3.18
CA VAL A 117 12.55 12.10 2.96
C VAL A 117 11.93 11.66 4.28
N MET A 118 12.73 11.23 5.23
CA MET A 118 12.26 10.93 6.58
C MET A 118 11.69 12.16 7.30
N ASP A 119 12.27 13.34 7.09
CA ASP A 119 11.71 14.61 7.60
C ASP A 119 10.32 14.88 7.00
N VAL A 120 10.13 14.64 5.70
CA VAL A 120 8.80 14.76 5.04
C VAL A 120 7.83 13.77 5.65
N ARG A 121 8.21 12.48 5.79
CA ARG A 121 7.39 11.45 6.43
C ARG A 121 7.01 11.85 7.86
N ASN A 122 7.96 12.33 8.65
CA ASN A 122 7.71 12.74 10.02
C ASN A 122 6.70 13.89 10.10
N ARG A 123 6.77 14.86 9.19
CA ARG A 123 5.77 15.95 9.12
C ARG A 123 4.38 15.45 8.76
N ILE A 124 4.28 14.48 7.85
CA ILE A 124 2.99 13.85 7.50
C ILE A 124 2.41 13.16 8.73
N VAL A 125 3.18 12.28 9.37
CA VAL A 125 2.76 11.55 10.57
C VAL A 125 2.40 12.50 11.72
N ALA A 126 3.16 13.56 11.93
CA ALA A 126 2.87 14.56 12.97
C ALA A 126 1.54 15.30 12.71
N ASN A 127 1.20 15.59 11.45
CA ASN A 127 -0.09 16.16 11.10
C ASN A 127 -1.25 15.17 11.33
N GLU A 128 -1.09 13.92 10.92
CA GLU A 128 -2.08 12.86 11.14
C GLU A 128 -2.29 12.61 12.64
N TYR A 129 -1.20 12.51 13.40
CA TYR A 129 -1.25 12.38 14.85
C TYR A 129 -1.91 13.57 15.54
N GLY A 130 -1.62 14.78 15.09
CA GLY A 130 -2.25 16.00 15.60
C GLY A 130 -3.77 15.99 15.39
N ILE A 131 -4.25 15.52 14.23
CA ILE A 131 -5.67 15.37 13.95
C ILE A 131 -6.28 14.27 14.82
N GLN A 132 -5.62 13.12 14.98
CA GLN A 132 -6.03 12.04 15.85
C GLN A 132 -6.16 12.51 17.31
N LEU A 133 -5.14 13.17 17.84
CA LEU A 133 -5.06 13.60 19.22
C LEU A 133 -6.11 14.68 19.56
N ARG A 134 -6.28 15.66 18.66
CA ARG A 134 -7.24 16.76 18.85
C ARG A 134 -8.67 16.34 18.59
N ASN A 135 -8.88 15.40 17.69
CA ASN A 135 -10.19 14.86 17.26
C ASN A 135 -11.22 15.99 17.04
N SER A 136 -10.82 17.04 16.33
CA SER A 136 -11.60 18.25 16.13
C SER A 136 -11.65 18.67 14.67
N PRO A 137 -12.86 18.78 14.06
CA PRO A 137 -13.02 19.33 12.73
C PRO A 137 -12.48 20.76 12.61
N GLN A 138 -12.54 21.55 13.69
CA GLN A 138 -12.00 22.93 13.74
C GLN A 138 -10.47 22.92 13.61
N TYR A 139 -9.78 22.04 14.35
CA TYR A 139 -8.34 21.87 14.22
C TYR A 139 -7.96 21.40 12.80
N THR A 140 -8.73 20.47 12.24
CA THR A 140 -8.55 20.02 10.86
C THR A 140 -8.71 21.16 9.88
N ALA A 141 -9.74 22.02 10.07
CA ALA A 141 -9.97 23.19 9.24
C ALA A 141 -8.79 24.18 9.29
N GLU A 142 -8.23 24.46 10.47
CA GLU A 142 -7.06 25.32 10.64
C GLU A 142 -5.85 24.74 9.87
N ARG A 143 -5.58 23.44 10.00
CA ARG A 143 -4.47 22.81 9.28
C ARG A 143 -4.65 22.82 7.76
N LEU A 144 -5.86 22.62 7.26
CA LEU A 144 -6.12 22.61 5.82
C LEU A 144 -6.20 24.00 5.21
N LYS A 145 -6.50 25.06 5.99
CA LYS A 145 -6.42 26.46 5.54
C LYS A 145 -4.99 26.89 5.20
N ASP A 146 -3.99 26.28 5.81
CA ASP A 146 -2.57 26.54 5.54
C ASP A 146 -2.12 25.95 4.20
N ILE A 147 -2.93 25.11 3.54
CA ILE A 147 -2.62 24.56 2.22
C ILE A 147 -2.80 25.66 1.18
N HIS A 148 -1.70 26.34 0.86
CA HIS A 148 -1.62 27.37 -0.15
C HIS A 148 -0.30 27.28 -0.92
N PRO A 149 -0.24 27.66 -2.21
CA PRO A 149 1.02 27.61 -2.95
C PRO A 149 2.18 28.32 -2.25
N ASP A 150 1.93 29.47 -1.63
CA ASP A 150 2.99 30.24 -0.96
C ASP A 150 3.49 29.56 0.32
N THR A 151 2.59 28.94 1.10
CA THR A 151 2.98 28.23 2.33
C THR A 151 3.70 26.90 2.04
N LEU A 152 3.35 26.26 0.92
CA LEU A 152 3.96 24.98 0.52
C LEU A 152 5.24 25.15 -0.30
N ASN A 153 5.61 26.38 -0.69
CA ASN A 153 6.82 26.69 -1.43
C ASN A 153 7.98 27.12 -0.50
N GLU A 154 8.24 26.36 0.52
CA GLU A 154 9.33 26.65 1.50
C GLU A 154 10.71 26.87 0.85
N ARG A 155 10.92 26.30 -0.34
CA ARG A 155 12.18 26.42 -1.09
C ARG A 155 12.23 27.59 -2.04
N GLY A 156 11.17 28.38 -2.16
CA GLY A 156 11.09 29.47 -3.10
C GLY A 156 11.26 29.04 -4.56
N LEU A 157 10.69 27.90 -4.93
CA LEU A 157 10.79 27.40 -6.30
C LEU A 157 10.11 28.36 -7.27
N ASP A 158 10.81 28.74 -8.33
CA ASP A 158 10.33 29.66 -9.37
C ASP A 158 10.57 29.09 -10.79
N ASN A 159 10.70 27.78 -10.89
CA ASN A 159 10.95 27.08 -12.14
C ASN A 159 9.65 26.72 -12.89
N THR A 160 9.80 26.23 -14.13
CA THR A 160 8.67 25.82 -14.97
C THR A 160 7.79 24.74 -14.33
N LEU A 161 8.39 23.78 -13.58
CA LEU A 161 7.64 22.74 -12.89
C LEU A 161 6.71 23.35 -11.84
N TRP A 162 7.21 24.30 -11.04
CA TRP A 162 6.40 25.02 -10.06
C TRP A 162 5.28 25.79 -10.73
N LYS A 163 5.60 26.67 -11.67
CA LYS A 163 4.63 27.59 -12.31
C LYS A 163 3.54 26.87 -13.10
N ARG A 164 3.90 25.80 -13.84
CA ARG A 164 2.95 25.13 -14.75
C ARG A 164 2.16 24.00 -14.10
N PHE A 165 2.70 23.37 -13.08
CA PHE A 165 2.11 22.12 -12.55
C PHE A 165 1.79 22.20 -11.06
N LEU A 166 2.75 22.55 -10.22
CA LEU A 166 2.54 22.50 -8.77
C LEU A 166 1.68 23.63 -8.26
N TYR A 167 2.01 24.87 -8.58
CA TYR A 167 1.22 26.06 -8.18
C TYR A 167 -0.24 25.94 -8.57
N PRO A 168 -0.62 25.70 -9.85
CA PRO A 168 -2.03 25.62 -10.24
C PRO A 168 -2.77 24.46 -9.56
N SER A 169 -2.10 23.33 -9.34
CA SER A 169 -2.71 22.17 -8.70
C SER A 169 -3.04 22.44 -7.23
N ILE A 170 -2.11 23.06 -6.50
CA ILE A 170 -2.31 23.42 -5.09
C ILE A 170 -3.36 24.50 -4.96
N ASP A 171 -3.26 25.55 -5.79
CA ASP A 171 -4.19 26.67 -5.77
C ASP A 171 -5.63 26.23 -6.09
N ALA A 172 -5.82 25.34 -7.05
CA ALA A 172 -7.13 24.79 -7.39
C ALA A 172 -7.80 24.09 -6.20
N VAL A 173 -7.05 23.34 -5.40
CA VAL A 173 -7.56 22.69 -4.18
C VAL A 173 -7.88 23.74 -3.11
N ALA A 174 -6.98 24.69 -2.88
CA ALA A 174 -7.17 25.76 -1.92
C ALA A 174 -8.41 26.64 -2.26
N GLN A 175 -8.61 26.98 -3.52
CA GLN A 175 -9.77 27.73 -3.99
C GLN A 175 -11.08 26.98 -3.77
N ARG A 176 -11.12 25.68 -4.09
CA ARG A 176 -12.31 24.85 -3.87
C ARG A 176 -12.69 24.79 -2.39
N ILE A 177 -11.72 24.56 -1.50
CA ILE A 177 -11.97 24.55 -0.05
C ILE A 177 -12.52 25.91 0.43
N ARG A 178 -11.95 27.03 -0.04
CA ARG A 178 -12.40 28.36 0.35
C ARG A 178 -13.79 28.72 -0.19
N SER A 179 -14.19 28.16 -1.32
CA SER A 179 -15.50 28.41 -1.94
C SER A 179 -16.66 27.65 -1.31
N LEU A 180 -16.39 26.74 -0.38
CA LEU A 180 -17.44 25.97 0.30
C LEU A 180 -18.28 26.83 1.22
N SER A 181 -19.61 26.59 1.24
CA SER A 181 -20.53 27.14 2.24
C SER A 181 -20.21 26.61 3.65
N SER A 182 -20.75 27.22 4.69
CA SER A 182 -20.53 26.78 6.07
C SER A 182 -20.93 25.32 6.31
N LEU A 183 -22.05 24.88 5.72
CA LEU A 183 -22.50 23.48 5.82
C LEU A 183 -21.55 22.53 5.09
N GLU A 184 -21.13 22.89 3.88
CA GLU A 184 -20.19 22.10 3.09
C GLU A 184 -18.81 22.01 3.76
N GLN A 185 -18.34 23.10 4.36
CA GLN A 185 -17.12 23.10 5.18
C GLN A 185 -17.23 22.15 6.39
N SER A 186 -18.35 22.23 7.13
CA SER A 186 -18.59 21.34 8.26
C SER A 186 -18.57 19.88 7.84
N TYR A 187 -19.27 19.54 6.75
CA TYR A 187 -19.25 18.18 6.18
C TYR A 187 -17.85 17.74 5.80
N PHE A 188 -17.14 18.55 5.02
CA PHE A 188 -15.81 18.23 4.52
C PHE A 188 -14.79 18.03 5.65
N TYR A 189 -14.72 18.96 6.61
CA TYR A 189 -13.75 18.86 7.70
C TYR A 189 -14.08 17.73 8.69
N THR A 190 -15.35 17.47 8.94
CA THR A 190 -15.76 16.36 9.79
C THR A 190 -15.36 15.02 9.19
N LEU A 191 -15.64 14.82 7.91
CA LEU A 191 -15.26 13.57 7.25
C LEU A 191 -13.74 13.44 7.05
N TYR A 192 -13.04 14.54 6.74
CA TYR A 192 -11.59 14.49 6.66
C TYR A 192 -10.96 14.12 8.01
N ASN A 193 -11.44 14.72 9.09
CA ASN A 193 -11.02 14.39 10.45
C ASN A 193 -11.29 12.92 10.77
N PHE A 194 -12.49 12.43 10.48
CA PHE A 194 -12.87 11.03 10.68
C PHE A 194 -11.95 10.08 9.90
N ILE A 195 -11.77 10.28 8.59
CA ILE A 195 -10.96 9.41 7.75
C ILE A 195 -9.50 9.39 8.24
N THR A 196 -8.94 10.54 8.60
CA THR A 196 -7.55 10.64 9.07
C THR A 196 -7.38 9.93 10.42
N LYS A 197 -8.35 10.09 11.32
CA LYS A 197 -8.36 9.40 12.60
C LYS A 197 -8.40 7.88 12.43
N GLU A 198 -9.35 7.38 11.63
CA GLU A 198 -9.49 5.96 11.37
C GLU A 198 -8.25 5.37 10.68
N LEU A 199 -7.67 6.10 9.71
CA LEU A 199 -6.42 5.70 9.06
C LEU A 199 -5.27 5.60 10.08
N TYR A 200 -5.13 6.59 10.94
CA TYR A 200 -4.10 6.58 11.99
C TYR A 200 -4.29 5.40 12.93
N THR A 201 -5.51 5.20 13.46
CA THR A 201 -5.85 4.09 14.36
C THR A 201 -5.65 2.73 13.69
N SER A 202 -6.01 2.59 12.42
CA SER A 202 -5.80 1.33 11.68
C SER A 202 -4.31 0.96 11.54
N LYS A 203 -3.41 1.94 11.62
CA LYS A 203 -1.95 1.72 11.54
C LYS A 203 -1.29 1.56 12.89
N SER A 204 -1.53 2.50 13.79
CA SER A 204 -0.85 2.57 15.09
C SER A 204 -1.54 1.77 16.18
N GLY A 205 -2.77 1.33 15.94
CA GLY A 205 -3.62 0.73 16.97
C GLY A 205 -4.39 1.75 17.79
N ASP A 206 -5.36 1.24 18.55
CA ASP A 206 -6.13 2.05 19.50
C ASP A 206 -5.31 2.30 20.76
N VAL A 207 -5.36 3.53 21.26
CA VAL A 207 -4.65 3.94 22.50
C VAL A 207 -5.15 3.14 23.70
N ASP A 208 -6.44 2.83 23.74
CA ASP A 208 -7.08 2.08 24.84
C ASP A 208 -6.60 0.61 24.90
N TYR A 209 -6.02 0.09 23.81
CA TYR A 209 -5.44 -1.26 23.71
C TYR A 209 -3.91 -1.25 23.64
N GLU A 210 -3.25 -0.20 24.17
CA GLU A 210 -1.79 -0.05 24.19
C GLU A 210 -1.12 -0.21 22.79
N GLY A 211 -1.84 0.12 21.72
CA GLY A 211 -1.34 -0.02 20.36
C GLY A 211 -1.30 -1.45 19.82
N ARG A 212 -1.88 -2.42 20.53
CA ARG A 212 -1.89 -3.84 20.12
C ARG A 212 -3.04 -4.21 19.19
N THR A 213 -3.54 -3.25 18.44
CA THR A 213 -4.56 -3.41 17.41
C THR A 213 -4.05 -2.83 16.09
N GLY A 214 -4.78 -3.01 15.00
CA GLY A 214 -4.37 -2.51 13.69
C GLY A 214 -3.06 -3.12 13.20
N ALA A 215 -2.42 -2.46 12.23
CA ALA A 215 -1.17 -2.96 11.63
C ALA A 215 -0.02 -3.09 12.66
N ALA A 216 -0.01 -2.25 13.70
CA ALA A 216 1.02 -2.29 14.74
C ALA A 216 1.01 -3.60 15.53
N ALA A 217 -0.13 -4.27 15.65
CA ALA A 217 -0.23 -5.58 16.30
C ALA A 217 0.67 -6.64 15.65
N LEU A 218 0.98 -6.51 14.36
CA LEU A 218 1.87 -7.43 13.66
C LEU A 218 3.26 -7.54 14.29
N TRP A 219 3.74 -6.49 14.95
CA TRP A 219 5.07 -6.48 15.60
C TRP A 219 5.04 -6.13 17.09
N LEU A 220 3.98 -5.50 17.61
CA LEU A 220 3.87 -5.15 19.04
C LEU A 220 3.27 -6.29 19.87
N SER A 221 2.34 -7.07 19.29
CA SER A 221 1.72 -8.19 20.01
C SER A 221 2.63 -9.40 20.09
N THR A 222 2.67 -10.02 21.25
CA THR A 222 3.36 -11.29 21.47
C THR A 222 2.65 -12.44 20.74
N LEU A 223 3.36 -13.56 20.53
CA LEU A 223 2.75 -14.75 19.95
C LEU A 223 1.53 -15.23 20.75
N ALA A 224 1.63 -15.19 22.08
CA ALA A 224 0.53 -15.63 22.97
C ALA A 224 -0.72 -14.75 22.77
N GLU A 225 -0.57 -13.42 22.72
CA GLU A 225 -1.67 -12.48 22.48
C GLU A 225 -2.29 -12.67 21.09
N LYS A 226 -1.47 -12.88 20.06
CA LYS A 226 -1.96 -13.18 18.71
C LYS A 226 -2.72 -14.51 18.65
N CYS A 227 -2.26 -15.53 19.37
CA CYS A 227 -2.95 -16.82 19.46
C CYS A 227 -4.28 -16.69 20.20
N GLU A 228 -4.31 -15.94 21.32
CA GLU A 228 -5.53 -15.70 22.09
C GLU A 228 -6.57 -14.92 21.28
N ALA A 229 -6.12 -13.95 20.48
CA ALA A 229 -6.98 -13.19 19.57
C ALA A 229 -7.38 -13.97 18.28
N GLY A 230 -6.74 -15.10 18.00
CA GLY A 230 -6.95 -15.86 16.75
C GLY A 230 -6.38 -15.18 15.49
N GLU A 231 -5.43 -14.25 15.64
CA GLU A 231 -4.91 -13.39 14.57
C GLU A 231 -3.65 -13.95 13.90
N ILE A 232 -3.20 -15.15 14.27
CA ILE A 232 -2.03 -15.80 13.69
C ILE A 232 -2.28 -17.30 13.47
N LEU A 233 -1.85 -17.79 12.30
CA LEU A 233 -1.61 -19.21 12.05
C LEU A 233 -0.10 -19.40 11.98
N TYR A 234 0.48 -20.31 12.75
CA TYR A 234 1.93 -20.50 12.85
C TYR A 234 2.32 -21.98 12.88
N ASP A 235 3.63 -22.26 12.82
CA ASP A 235 4.20 -23.60 12.67
C ASP A 235 3.63 -24.34 11.44
N LEU A 236 3.40 -23.59 10.38
CA LEU A 236 2.84 -24.11 9.14
C LEU A 236 3.95 -24.71 8.26
N ALA A 237 3.78 -25.94 7.83
CA ALA A 237 4.64 -26.59 6.85
C ALA A 237 3.99 -26.58 5.46
N ILE A 238 4.74 -26.25 4.42
CA ILE A 238 4.25 -26.31 3.03
C ILE A 238 4.08 -27.79 2.64
N CYS A 239 2.87 -28.17 2.23
CA CYS A 239 2.57 -29.50 1.68
C CYS A 239 2.46 -29.47 0.14
N GLU A 240 2.00 -28.35 -0.44
CA GLU A 240 2.02 -28.13 -1.89
C GLU A 240 2.60 -26.76 -2.20
N ASN A 241 3.55 -26.71 -3.13
CA ASN A 241 4.21 -25.48 -3.53
C ASN A 241 4.07 -25.24 -5.03
N HIS A 242 3.10 -24.45 -5.40
CA HIS A 242 2.84 -23.98 -6.76
C HIS A 242 3.11 -22.47 -6.92
N ALA A 243 4.03 -21.91 -6.13
CA ALA A 243 4.38 -20.49 -6.17
C ALA A 243 4.87 -20.02 -7.55
N ALA A 244 5.43 -20.93 -8.36
CA ALA A 244 5.91 -20.65 -9.71
C ALA A 244 4.85 -20.85 -10.82
N ASP A 245 3.62 -21.22 -10.50
CA ASP A 245 2.56 -21.34 -11.49
C ASP A 245 2.23 -19.98 -12.09
N ALA A 246 2.29 -19.89 -13.42
CA ALA A 246 2.12 -18.62 -14.13
C ALA A 246 0.68 -18.07 -14.07
N HIS A 247 -0.31 -18.92 -13.86
CA HIS A 247 -1.72 -18.56 -13.89
C HIS A 247 -2.34 -18.48 -12.50
N LYS A 248 -1.94 -19.40 -11.64
CA LYS A 248 -2.52 -19.53 -10.30
C LYS A 248 -1.43 -19.89 -9.27
N PRO A 249 -0.57 -18.94 -8.87
CA PRO A 249 0.43 -19.21 -7.85
C PRO A 249 -0.24 -19.43 -6.50
N TYR A 250 -0.03 -20.59 -5.89
CA TYR A 250 -0.59 -20.90 -4.57
C TYR A 250 0.34 -21.77 -3.74
N LEU A 251 0.09 -21.77 -2.44
CA LEU A 251 0.69 -22.66 -1.45
C LEU A 251 -0.42 -23.33 -0.66
N SER A 252 -0.28 -24.63 -0.41
CA SER A 252 -1.05 -25.32 0.61
C SER A 252 -0.15 -25.60 1.80
N LEU A 253 -0.60 -25.21 3.01
CA LEU A 253 0.16 -25.32 4.24
C LEU A 253 -0.67 -26.04 5.30
N ARG A 254 0.02 -26.87 6.11
CA ARG A 254 -0.57 -27.58 7.25
C ARG A 254 0.17 -27.27 8.52
N THR A 255 -0.55 -27.20 9.62
CA THR A 255 0.08 -27.09 10.92
C THR A 255 0.31 -28.47 11.53
N LYS A 256 1.50 -28.66 12.10
CA LYS A 256 1.82 -29.87 12.84
C LYS A 256 1.03 -29.98 14.17
N GLN A 257 0.53 -28.86 14.68
CA GLN A 257 -0.17 -28.79 15.96
C GLN A 257 -1.68 -29.08 15.87
N MET A 258 -2.27 -29.01 14.68
CA MET A 258 -3.72 -29.22 14.51
C MET A 258 -4.21 -30.63 14.91
N VAL A 259 -3.30 -31.57 15.01
CA VAL A 259 -3.65 -32.96 15.33
C VAL A 259 -3.72 -33.22 16.83
N ALA A 260 -3.11 -32.40 17.68
CA ALA A 260 -2.82 -32.80 19.07
C ALA A 260 -3.82 -32.36 20.15
N SER A 261 -4.67 -31.36 19.93
CA SER A 261 -5.61 -30.93 20.98
C SER A 261 -6.83 -30.17 20.48
N ARG A 262 -7.92 -30.87 20.22
CA ARG A 262 -9.23 -30.28 19.87
C ARG A 262 -9.95 -29.56 21.02
N GLN A 263 -9.43 -29.60 22.24
CA GLN A 263 -10.19 -29.19 23.44
C GLN A 263 -9.88 -27.79 24.01
N GLU A 264 -8.80 -27.10 23.55
CA GLU A 264 -8.41 -25.79 24.13
C GLU A 264 -8.10 -24.69 23.09
N ARG A 265 -8.63 -24.75 21.88
CA ARG A 265 -8.27 -23.80 20.82
C ARG A 265 -9.24 -22.65 20.71
N VAL A 266 -8.71 -21.42 20.76
CA VAL A 266 -9.35 -20.26 20.17
C VAL A 266 -9.42 -20.52 18.66
N LEU A 267 -10.61 -20.42 18.08
CA LEU A 267 -10.80 -20.58 16.63
C LEU A 267 -10.05 -19.44 15.92
N PRO A 268 -9.23 -19.76 14.90
CA PRO A 268 -8.57 -18.72 14.13
C PRO A 268 -9.57 -17.77 13.49
N ASN A 269 -9.32 -16.48 13.55
CA ASN A 269 -10.17 -15.44 12.97
C ASN A 269 -9.85 -15.23 11.47
N PHE A 270 -9.72 -16.32 10.72
CA PHE A 270 -9.42 -16.28 9.29
C PHE A 270 -10.55 -16.84 8.47
N ARG A 271 -10.82 -16.21 7.31
CA ARG A 271 -11.88 -16.61 6.38
C ARG A 271 -11.36 -16.66 4.96
N GLN A 272 -12.04 -17.42 4.13
CA GLN A 272 -11.82 -17.40 2.68
C GLN A 272 -12.00 -15.96 2.14
N GLY A 273 -11.02 -15.49 1.37
CA GLY A 273 -10.97 -14.14 0.80
C GLY A 273 -10.10 -13.16 1.60
N ASP A 274 -9.76 -13.45 2.85
CA ASP A 274 -8.95 -12.57 3.67
C ASP A 274 -7.58 -12.31 3.03
N ALA A 275 -7.18 -11.05 3.06
CA ALA A 275 -5.83 -10.64 2.67
C ALA A 275 -4.85 -10.96 3.79
N VAL A 276 -3.77 -11.65 3.45
CA VAL A 276 -2.80 -12.15 4.43
C VAL A 276 -1.36 -11.90 4.01
N VAL A 277 -0.50 -11.90 5.00
CA VAL A 277 0.95 -11.93 4.89
C VAL A 277 1.46 -13.29 5.33
N LEU A 278 2.41 -13.84 4.56
CA LEU A 278 3.10 -15.08 4.82
C LEU A 278 4.59 -14.77 4.99
N TYR A 279 5.23 -15.33 6.01
CA TYR A 279 6.66 -15.19 6.23
C TYR A 279 7.24 -16.44 6.90
N GLU A 280 8.56 -16.67 6.72
CA GLU A 280 9.26 -17.74 7.40
C GLU A 280 9.31 -17.47 8.92
N ARG A 281 8.93 -18.46 9.71
CA ARG A 281 8.99 -18.43 11.17
C ARG A 281 9.58 -19.72 11.71
N ASN A 282 10.91 -19.76 11.77
CA ASN A 282 11.68 -20.91 12.25
C ASN A 282 12.07 -20.76 13.73
N THR A 283 12.03 -19.53 14.28
CA THR A 283 12.34 -19.21 15.67
C THR A 283 11.27 -18.31 16.28
N ASP A 284 11.23 -18.22 17.61
CA ASP A 284 10.25 -17.38 18.31
C ASP A 284 10.48 -15.87 18.13
N THR A 285 11.67 -15.46 17.69
CA THR A 285 11.99 -14.05 17.39
C THR A 285 11.62 -13.65 15.98
N ASP A 286 11.27 -14.60 15.10
CA ASP A 286 10.92 -14.32 13.71
C ASP A 286 9.52 -13.70 13.63
N ASN A 287 9.43 -12.56 12.93
CA ASN A 287 8.20 -11.82 12.74
C ASN A 287 8.25 -11.01 11.42
N VAL A 288 7.18 -10.29 11.10
CA VAL A 288 7.03 -9.53 9.85
C VAL A 288 8.05 -8.41 9.66
N THR A 289 8.73 -7.95 10.72
CA THR A 289 9.70 -6.83 10.63
C THR A 289 11.12 -7.28 10.38
N ASN A 290 11.42 -8.57 10.56
CA ASN A 290 12.76 -9.14 10.36
C ASN A 290 12.78 -10.29 9.34
N LYS A 291 11.68 -10.49 8.62
CA LYS A 291 11.56 -11.49 7.54
C LYS A 291 11.03 -10.88 6.26
N MET A 292 11.37 -11.50 5.16
CA MET A 292 10.74 -11.26 3.87
C MET A 292 9.28 -11.72 3.92
N VAL A 293 8.37 -10.86 3.47
CA VAL A 293 6.93 -11.07 3.56
C VAL A 293 6.35 -11.30 2.16
N PHE A 294 5.56 -12.35 2.00
CA PHE A 294 4.80 -12.65 0.80
C PHE A 294 3.32 -12.31 1.05
N LYS A 295 2.72 -11.55 0.14
CA LYS A 295 1.31 -11.17 0.23
C LYS A 295 0.44 -12.12 -0.56
N GLY A 296 -0.72 -12.46 0.00
CA GLY A 296 -1.68 -13.36 -0.64
C GLY A 296 -3.09 -13.16 -0.14
N ASN A 297 -3.99 -14.03 -0.59
CA ASN A 297 -5.34 -14.13 -0.07
C ASN A 297 -5.63 -15.59 0.25
N ILE A 298 -6.37 -15.84 1.33
CA ILE A 298 -6.84 -17.18 1.66
C ILE A 298 -7.82 -17.64 0.59
N GLU A 299 -7.48 -18.71 -0.10
CA GLU A 299 -8.36 -19.33 -1.09
C GLU A 299 -9.26 -20.38 -0.47
N ARG A 300 -8.73 -21.16 0.48
CA ARG A 300 -9.45 -22.18 1.23
C ARG A 300 -8.82 -22.29 2.62
N ILE A 301 -9.64 -22.51 3.60
CA ILE A 301 -9.21 -22.83 4.96
C ILE A 301 -10.09 -23.95 5.52
N SER A 302 -9.47 -24.91 6.19
CA SER A 302 -10.10 -26.00 6.92
C SER A 302 -9.43 -26.18 8.28
N ASP A 303 -9.83 -27.18 9.05
CA ASP A 303 -9.28 -27.41 10.39
C ASP A 303 -7.78 -27.75 10.40
N ASP A 304 -7.24 -28.29 9.31
CA ASP A 304 -5.87 -28.79 9.22
C ASP A 304 -5.06 -28.20 8.07
N GLU A 305 -5.69 -27.46 7.16
CA GLU A 305 -5.03 -26.93 5.96
C GLU A 305 -5.49 -25.52 5.63
N VAL A 306 -4.55 -24.67 5.25
CA VAL A 306 -4.80 -23.35 4.67
C VAL A 306 -4.15 -23.27 3.29
N CYS A 307 -4.93 -22.86 2.29
CA CYS A 307 -4.46 -22.62 0.95
C CYS A 307 -4.43 -21.11 0.69
N ILE A 308 -3.25 -20.60 0.33
CA ILE A 308 -3.05 -19.16 0.03
C ILE A 308 -2.74 -19.01 -1.44
N ARG A 309 -3.49 -18.14 -2.10
CA ARG A 309 -3.16 -17.63 -3.42
C ARG A 309 -2.21 -16.45 -3.29
N LEU A 310 -0.99 -16.61 -3.81
CA LEU A 310 0.00 -15.54 -3.79
C LEU A 310 -0.38 -14.43 -4.78
N ARG A 311 -0.07 -13.17 -4.44
CA ARG A 311 -0.30 -12.04 -5.34
C ARG A 311 0.69 -11.98 -6.49
N ALA A 312 1.88 -12.53 -6.31
CA ALA A 312 2.93 -12.57 -7.33
C ALA A 312 3.39 -14.00 -7.60
N THR A 313 3.44 -14.35 -8.88
CA THR A 313 4.05 -15.61 -9.35
C THR A 313 5.55 -15.54 -9.16
N GLN A 314 6.13 -16.54 -8.51
CA GLN A 314 7.57 -16.64 -8.34
C GLN A 314 8.26 -17.24 -9.58
N GLN A 315 9.56 -16.99 -9.75
CA GLN A 315 10.35 -17.63 -10.81
C GLN A 315 10.67 -19.07 -10.48
N ASN A 316 10.85 -19.37 -9.20
CA ASN A 316 11.20 -20.69 -8.68
C ASN A 316 10.40 -20.92 -7.39
N ALA A 317 9.74 -22.06 -7.28
CA ALA A 317 9.05 -22.47 -6.06
C ALA A 317 9.99 -22.58 -4.87
N GLY A 318 11.27 -22.89 -5.09
CA GLY A 318 12.30 -23.01 -4.05
C GLY A 318 12.63 -21.71 -3.30
N VAL A 319 12.12 -20.54 -3.72
CA VAL A 319 12.22 -19.29 -2.94
C VAL A 319 11.40 -19.35 -1.65
N LEU A 320 10.46 -20.27 -1.58
CA LEU A 320 9.69 -20.65 -0.39
C LEU A 320 10.05 -22.10 -0.03
N PRO A 321 11.11 -22.31 0.77
CA PRO A 321 11.62 -23.66 1.06
C PRO A 321 10.60 -24.49 1.84
N ALA A 322 10.37 -25.73 1.41
CA ALA A 322 9.49 -26.67 2.12
C ALA A 322 10.06 -27.15 3.48
N ALA A 323 11.36 -26.96 3.70
CA ALA A 323 12.01 -27.28 4.97
C ALA A 323 11.77 -26.25 6.08
N SER A 324 11.35 -25.01 5.72
CA SER A 324 11.04 -23.95 6.67
C SER A 324 9.63 -24.07 7.22
N LEU A 325 9.42 -23.50 8.40
CA LEU A 325 8.10 -23.26 8.96
C LEU A 325 7.66 -21.82 8.65
N TYR A 326 6.35 -21.63 8.59
CA TYR A 326 5.76 -20.38 8.20
C TYR A 326 4.71 -19.89 9.21
N ALA A 327 4.46 -18.59 9.18
CA ALA A 327 3.32 -17.97 9.83
C ALA A 327 2.50 -17.15 8.83
N ILE A 328 1.21 -17.04 9.11
CA ILE A 328 0.24 -16.26 8.37
C ILE A 328 -0.44 -15.30 9.34
N GLU A 329 -0.50 -14.03 8.98
CA GLU A 329 -1.21 -12.98 9.71
C GLU A 329 -2.04 -12.12 8.74
N HIS A 330 -2.99 -11.33 9.24
CA HIS A 330 -3.78 -10.45 8.40
C HIS A 330 -2.95 -9.33 7.75
N ASP A 331 -3.21 -9.05 6.46
CA ASP A 331 -2.60 -7.90 5.75
C ASP A 331 -3.49 -6.68 5.89
N TYR A 332 -3.04 -5.69 6.65
CA TYR A 332 -3.74 -4.42 6.83
C TYR A 332 -3.56 -3.51 5.61
N MET A 333 -4.63 -3.35 4.82
CA MET A 333 -4.61 -2.61 3.56
C MET A 333 -5.22 -1.22 3.69
N ASP A 334 -4.55 -0.22 3.09
CA ASP A 334 -4.98 1.20 3.08
C ASP A 334 -5.93 1.56 1.92
N THR A 335 -6.35 0.61 1.11
CA THR A 335 -7.09 0.88 -0.13
C THR A 335 -8.43 1.56 0.08
N SER A 336 -9.14 1.22 1.17
CA SER A 336 -10.43 1.85 1.54
C SER A 336 -10.24 3.32 1.91
N PHE A 337 -9.21 3.67 2.68
CA PHE A 337 -8.94 5.06 3.06
C PHE A 337 -8.58 5.93 1.86
N ARG A 338 -7.81 5.39 0.91
CA ARG A 338 -7.57 6.07 -0.36
C ARG A 338 -8.88 6.37 -1.09
N GLY A 339 -9.80 5.40 -1.14
CA GLY A 339 -11.14 5.58 -1.72
C GLY A 339 -11.93 6.69 -1.04
N MET A 340 -11.89 6.75 0.30
CA MET A 340 -12.56 7.78 1.09
C MET A 340 -11.98 9.19 0.81
N TYR A 341 -10.66 9.36 0.77
CA TYR A 341 -10.04 10.64 0.40
C TYR A 341 -10.34 11.05 -1.05
N LEU A 342 -10.39 10.10 -1.98
CA LEU A 342 -10.81 10.38 -3.36
C LEU A 342 -12.28 10.81 -3.41
N GLY A 343 -13.15 10.22 -2.59
CA GLY A 343 -14.54 10.66 -2.44
C GLY A 343 -14.65 12.11 -1.95
N LEU A 344 -13.86 12.51 -0.94
CA LEU A 344 -13.79 13.90 -0.49
C LEU A 344 -13.26 14.86 -1.57
N SER A 345 -12.26 14.43 -2.34
CA SER A 345 -11.75 15.20 -3.48
C SER A 345 -12.80 15.36 -4.57
N ALA A 346 -13.59 14.31 -4.82
CA ALA A 346 -14.72 14.36 -5.75
C ALA A 346 -15.82 15.31 -5.26
N PHE A 347 -16.12 15.35 -3.95
CA PHE A 347 -17.03 16.30 -3.34
C PHE A 347 -16.57 17.75 -3.59
N LEU A 348 -15.29 18.08 -3.36
CA LEU A 348 -14.73 19.40 -3.65
C LEU A 348 -14.87 19.80 -5.13
N SER A 349 -14.87 18.85 -6.03
CA SER A 349 -14.93 19.03 -7.48
C SER A 349 -16.35 18.96 -8.04
N ALA A 350 -17.32 18.55 -7.22
CA ALA A 350 -18.71 18.40 -7.63
C ALA A 350 -19.39 19.74 -7.91
N THR A 351 -20.41 19.71 -8.78
CA THR A 351 -21.28 20.88 -9.02
C THR A 351 -22.08 21.19 -7.76
N GLN A 352 -22.52 22.45 -7.61
CA GLN A 352 -23.36 22.87 -6.48
C GLN A 352 -24.60 21.97 -6.36
N ARG A 353 -25.28 21.69 -7.47
CA ARG A 353 -26.44 20.80 -7.50
C ARG A 353 -26.16 19.42 -6.85
N ARG A 354 -25.01 18.82 -7.17
CA ARG A 354 -24.64 17.52 -6.58
C ARG A 354 -24.34 17.61 -5.10
N ARG A 355 -23.67 18.67 -4.66
CA ARG A 355 -23.42 18.91 -3.25
C ARG A 355 -24.71 19.15 -2.48
N ASP A 356 -25.63 19.94 -3.03
CA ASP A 356 -26.93 20.22 -2.43
C ASP A 356 -27.78 18.96 -2.28
N LEU A 357 -27.77 18.06 -3.28
CA LEU A 357 -28.41 16.77 -3.19
C LEU A 357 -27.81 15.87 -2.10
N LEU A 358 -26.47 15.79 -2.05
CA LEU A 358 -25.76 15.00 -1.07
C LEU A 358 -26.03 15.48 0.36
N LEU A 359 -26.13 16.78 0.56
CA LEU A 359 -26.34 17.43 1.87
C LEU A 359 -27.82 17.63 2.21
N GLY A 360 -28.74 17.12 1.39
CA GLY A 360 -30.18 17.26 1.62
C GLY A 360 -30.72 18.68 1.47
N GLN A 361 -29.94 19.60 0.86
CA GLN A 361 -30.38 20.98 0.58
C GLN A 361 -31.27 21.05 -0.67
N ARG A 362 -31.30 19.99 -1.44
CA ARG A 362 -32.14 19.80 -2.61
C ARG A 362 -32.73 18.40 -2.60
N SER A 363 -34.01 18.29 -2.92
CA SER A 363 -34.64 16.99 -3.12
C SER A 363 -34.21 16.36 -4.43
N PRO A 364 -34.08 15.03 -4.52
CA PRO A 364 -33.92 14.32 -5.78
C PRO A 364 -35.08 14.63 -6.72
N GLU A 365 -34.77 14.77 -8.00
CA GLU A 365 -35.79 14.94 -9.02
C GLU A 365 -36.31 13.56 -9.44
N PHE A 366 -37.62 13.46 -9.59
CA PHE A 366 -38.28 12.23 -10.08
C PHE A 366 -38.48 12.35 -11.58
N ASP A 367 -37.94 11.42 -12.34
CA ASP A 367 -38.16 11.29 -13.77
C ASP A 367 -39.18 10.16 -14.03
N ALA A 368 -40.43 10.56 -14.24
CA ALA A 368 -41.49 9.62 -14.45
C ALA A 368 -41.32 8.79 -15.76
N SER A 369 -40.67 9.33 -16.78
CA SER A 369 -40.39 8.64 -18.03
C SER A 369 -39.34 7.53 -17.86
N LEU A 370 -38.31 7.82 -17.10
CA LEU A 370 -37.26 6.86 -16.77
C LEU A 370 -37.76 5.75 -15.83
N ASP A 371 -38.61 6.10 -14.87
CA ASP A 371 -39.25 5.14 -13.96
C ASP A 371 -40.15 4.20 -14.73
N ALA A 372 -40.97 4.70 -15.63
CA ALA A 372 -41.79 3.90 -16.53
C ALA A 372 -40.97 2.98 -17.44
N ALA A 373 -39.85 3.48 -17.99
CA ALA A 373 -38.93 2.67 -18.80
C ALA A 373 -38.25 1.54 -17.98
N ILE A 374 -37.87 1.82 -16.73
CA ILE A 374 -37.33 0.79 -15.82
C ILE A 374 -38.36 -0.23 -15.47
N ALA A 375 -39.62 0.18 -15.20
CA ALA A 375 -40.72 -0.71 -14.85
C ALA A 375 -41.12 -1.62 -16.01
N THR A 376 -41.04 -1.14 -17.26
CA THR A 376 -41.39 -1.85 -18.48
C THR A 376 -40.20 -2.55 -19.16
N ALA A 377 -39.00 -2.50 -18.59
CA ALA A 377 -37.83 -3.15 -19.15
C ALA A 377 -38.07 -4.67 -19.35
N PRO A 378 -37.71 -5.24 -20.51
CA PRO A 378 -38.05 -6.59 -20.87
C PRO A 378 -37.32 -7.66 -20.06
N ASP A 379 -36.20 -7.31 -19.46
CA ASP A 379 -35.33 -8.21 -18.70
C ASP A 379 -34.53 -7.46 -17.61
N ASP A 380 -33.94 -8.22 -16.68
CA ASP A 380 -33.19 -7.67 -15.57
C ASP A 380 -31.92 -6.95 -16.02
N PHE A 381 -31.28 -7.39 -17.11
CA PHE A 381 -30.07 -6.73 -17.62
C PHE A 381 -30.41 -5.32 -18.16
N SER A 382 -31.49 -5.21 -18.96
CA SER A 382 -31.99 -3.92 -19.44
C SER A 382 -32.37 -2.99 -18.27
N ARG A 383 -33.00 -3.52 -17.23
CA ARG A 383 -33.39 -2.78 -16.02
C ARG A 383 -32.17 -2.26 -15.27
N ILE A 384 -31.14 -3.10 -15.08
CA ILE A 384 -29.87 -2.72 -14.44
C ILE A 384 -29.16 -1.66 -15.28
N THR A 385 -29.14 -1.81 -16.60
CA THR A 385 -28.50 -0.86 -17.52
C THR A 385 -29.16 0.53 -17.45
N LEU A 386 -30.47 0.61 -17.44
CA LEU A 386 -31.22 1.88 -17.30
C LEU A 386 -30.94 2.54 -15.95
N LYS A 387 -30.93 1.77 -14.85
CA LYS A 387 -30.57 2.28 -13.52
C LYS A 387 -29.13 2.79 -13.46
N ALA A 388 -28.19 2.08 -14.10
CA ALA A 388 -26.79 2.50 -14.15
C ALA A 388 -26.60 3.78 -14.98
N GLN A 389 -27.33 3.96 -16.09
CA GLN A 389 -27.33 5.19 -16.87
C GLN A 389 -27.89 6.36 -16.07
N ALA A 390 -29.04 6.17 -15.41
CA ALA A 390 -29.64 7.19 -14.54
C ALA A 390 -28.68 7.62 -13.43
N ALA A 391 -28.00 6.68 -12.78
CA ALA A 391 -27.02 6.98 -11.73
C ALA A 391 -25.79 7.74 -12.26
N ARG A 392 -25.41 7.52 -13.52
CA ARG A 392 -24.27 8.24 -14.14
C ARG A 392 -24.66 9.66 -14.55
N ASP A 393 -25.86 9.86 -15.03
CA ASP A 393 -26.31 11.14 -15.56
C ASP A 393 -26.82 12.08 -14.45
N TYR A 394 -26.99 11.55 -13.21
CA TYR A 394 -27.42 12.26 -12.01
C TYR A 394 -26.21 12.84 -11.25
#